data_f174895529b8f240a7f8e86ad30e4e7a
#
_entry.id   f174895529b8f240a7f8e86ad30e4e7a
#
_cell.length_a   1.000
_cell.length_b   1.000
_cell.length_c   1.000
_cell.angle_alpha   90.00
_cell.angle_beta   90.00
_cell.angle_gamma   90.00
#
_symmetry.space_group_name_H-M   'P 1'
#
loop_
_entity.id
_entity.type
_entity.pdbx_description
1 polymer ?
#
loop_
_entity_poly.entity_id
_entity_poly.type
_entity_poly.pdbx_seq_one_letter_code
_entity_poly.pdbx_strand_id
1 'polypeptide(L)'
;MMTKSAPNATRRLLLKSASGSLMYTVFPGAALAESSEERSFSPHPGDWQTFDVTTTVNLHNAAGPSKVWIPLPSVDSDWQRSIRSDWSGNPKSIRVDADSQYSAKYLVAEFDGSAPPELEVVSRVQTRDRAIDWSQPQSAKESTDKLKQWTRSTSLIPTDGIVRITATQIVAGARSDLEKVQRIYDWIIVSTYREPKVRGCGTGDIKAMLETKNFGGKCGDINGLFVGLCRAAGVPARDAYGLRLSPSVFGYKELGGNPVSLKGAQHCRAEVYLRKYGWVAMDPADVGKVMRLETGTWIKDPDHPVVAPVRKALFGGWEGNWMAYNFAHDVSLPGSSTGKVGFFMYPQAEINGQAVDPLAPDAFRYTITANRIAG
;
A
#
# COMPACT_ATOMS: atom_id res chain seq x y z
N MET A 1 20.80 -58.28 51.71
CA MET A 1 20.09 -59.55 51.65
C MET A 1 19.73 -59.74 50.23
N MET A 2 20.53 -60.44 49.42
CA MET A 2 20.41 -61.88 49.10
C MET A 2 19.02 -62.19 48.53
N THR A 3 18.78 -62.75 47.37
CA THR A 3 19.44 -63.80 46.61
C THR A 3 18.81 -63.84 45.20
N LYS A 4 19.58 -63.97 44.13
CA LYS A 4 19.81 -65.15 43.28
C LYS A 4 18.52 -65.86 42.81
N SER A 5 18.26 -66.04 41.52
CA SER A 5 18.85 -67.16 40.71
C SER A 5 18.30 -67.25 39.31
N ALA A 6 19.13 -67.50 38.33
CA ALA A 6 18.84 -68.06 37.01
C ALA A 6 18.68 -69.62 37.10
N PRO A 7 18.62 -70.47 36.02
CA PRO A 7 18.69 -70.26 34.59
C PRO A 7 17.77 -71.20 33.73
N ASN A 8 18.08 -71.27 32.40
CA ASN A 8 17.86 -72.40 31.43
C ASN A 8 16.55 -72.34 30.62
N ALA A 9 16.51 -72.66 29.35
CA ALA A 9 17.35 -73.42 28.48
C ALA A 9 17.07 -73.22 27.00
N THR A 10 18.07 -73.38 26.24
CA THR A 10 18.27 -73.58 24.81
C THR A 10 17.16 -74.31 24.05
N ARG A 11 16.77 -73.75 22.89
CA ARG A 11 16.39 -74.52 21.70
C ARG A 11 16.87 -73.86 20.41
N ARG A 12 17.88 -74.48 19.80
CA ARG A 12 18.34 -74.21 18.43
C ARG A 12 17.29 -74.73 17.45
N LEU A 13 16.88 -73.86 16.51
CA LEU A 13 16.35 -74.40 15.24
C LEU A 13 17.05 -73.65 14.10
N LEU A 14 17.75 -74.37 13.31
CA LEU A 14 18.36 -74.07 12.03
C LEU A 14 17.24 -73.83 11.01
N LEU A 15 17.20 -72.67 10.34
CA LEU A 15 16.50 -72.54 9.08
C LEU A 15 17.32 -71.71 8.09
N LYS A 16 17.42 -72.26 6.95
CA LYS A 16 18.23 -72.00 5.78
C LYS A 16 18.16 -70.58 5.27
N SER A 17 19.31 -70.05 4.90
CA SER A 17 19.55 -68.88 4.07
C SER A 17 18.84 -68.94 2.73
N ALA A 18 18.00 -67.93 2.42
CA ALA A 18 17.60 -67.55 1.08
C ALA A 18 18.03 -66.13 0.85
N SER A 19 19.09 -65.97 0.08
CA SER A 19 19.58 -64.65 -0.38
C SER A 19 18.62 -64.12 -1.43
N GLY A 20 17.76 -63.16 -1.02
CA GLY A 20 16.97 -62.36 -1.93
C GLY A 20 17.61 -60.98 -2.06
N SER A 21 18.28 -60.73 -3.18
CA SER A 21 18.75 -59.39 -3.54
C SER A 21 17.57 -58.51 -3.80
N LEU A 22 17.26 -57.59 -2.85
CA LEU A 22 16.37 -56.46 -3.13
C LEU A 22 17.16 -55.46 -3.97
N MET A 23 16.87 -55.42 -5.26
CA MET A 23 17.21 -54.24 -6.10
C MET A 23 16.37 -53.04 -5.63
N TYR A 24 17.00 -52.10 -4.96
CA TYR A 24 16.45 -50.75 -4.79
C TYR A 24 16.48 -50.03 -6.14
N THR A 25 15.35 -50.01 -6.83
CA THR A 25 15.15 -49.07 -7.94
C THR A 25 15.03 -47.69 -7.31
N VAL A 26 16.10 -46.89 -7.36
CA VAL A 26 16.08 -45.45 -7.11
C VAL A 26 15.29 -44.87 -8.28
N PHE A 27 14.02 -44.53 -8.05
CA PHE A 27 13.30 -43.63 -8.92
C PHE A 27 13.96 -42.25 -8.76
N PRO A 28 14.48 -41.63 -9.82
CA PRO A 28 14.84 -40.23 -9.75
C PRO A 28 13.55 -39.49 -9.46
N GLY A 29 13.45 -38.87 -8.29
CA GLY A 29 12.39 -37.95 -7.96
C GLY A 29 12.34 -36.93 -9.07
N ALA A 30 11.31 -36.97 -9.90
CA ALA A 30 10.98 -35.88 -10.76
C ALA A 30 10.71 -34.67 -9.82
N ALA A 31 11.67 -33.77 -9.72
CA ALA A 31 11.42 -32.44 -9.23
C ALA A 31 10.30 -31.93 -10.13
N LEU A 32 9.10 -31.82 -9.58
CA LEU A 32 8.04 -31.06 -10.20
C LEU A 32 8.61 -29.62 -10.30
N ALA A 33 9.15 -29.30 -11.48
CA ALA A 33 9.35 -27.95 -11.86
C ALA A 33 7.95 -27.33 -11.71
N GLU A 34 7.75 -26.48 -10.69
CA GLU A 34 6.63 -25.55 -10.67
C GLU A 34 6.66 -24.89 -12.04
N SER A 35 5.69 -25.24 -12.88
CA SER A 35 5.48 -24.53 -14.13
C SER A 35 5.27 -23.07 -13.72
N SER A 36 6.23 -22.21 -14.01
CA SER A 36 6.05 -20.78 -13.90
C SER A 36 4.98 -20.43 -14.93
N GLU A 37 3.70 -20.54 -14.54
CA GLU A 37 2.63 -19.96 -15.34
C GLU A 37 3.03 -18.54 -15.62
N GLU A 38 3.15 -18.21 -16.89
CA GLU A 38 3.46 -16.88 -17.38
C GLU A 38 2.31 -15.97 -16.93
N ARG A 39 2.49 -15.28 -15.80
CA ARG A 39 1.48 -14.40 -15.25
C ARG A 39 1.45 -13.12 -16.07
N SER A 40 0.27 -12.69 -16.45
CA SER A 40 0.06 -11.37 -17.06
C SER A 40 -0.37 -10.37 -16.00
N PHE A 41 0.09 -9.13 -16.12
CA PHE A 41 -0.44 -7.98 -15.37
C PHE A 41 -0.56 -6.82 -16.36
N SER A 42 -1.77 -6.57 -16.86
CA SER A 42 -2.00 -5.61 -17.92
C SER A 42 -3.33 -4.86 -17.72
N PRO A 43 -3.40 -3.99 -16.68
CA PRO A 43 -4.59 -3.18 -16.45
C PRO A 43 -4.83 -2.25 -17.65
N HIS A 44 -6.10 -2.13 -18.05
CA HIS A 44 -6.53 -1.28 -19.16
C HIS A 44 -7.79 -0.52 -18.76
N PRO A 45 -7.94 0.75 -19.14
CA PRO A 45 -9.18 1.49 -18.92
C PRO A 45 -10.37 0.74 -19.50
N GLY A 46 -11.32 0.38 -18.64
CA GLY A 46 -12.52 -0.38 -18.98
C GLY A 46 -13.73 0.19 -18.25
N ASP A 47 -14.68 -0.68 -17.94
CA ASP A 47 -15.92 -0.30 -17.26
C ASP A 47 -15.64 0.15 -15.82
N TRP A 48 -16.49 1.07 -15.34
CA TRP A 48 -16.48 1.53 -13.98
C TRP A 48 -16.97 0.44 -13.03
N GLN A 49 -16.23 0.18 -11.98
CA GLN A 49 -16.63 -0.68 -10.88
C GLN A 49 -17.11 0.19 -9.73
N THR A 50 -18.29 -0.10 -9.19
CA THR A 50 -18.87 0.64 -8.08
C THR A 50 -18.64 -0.11 -6.76
N PHE A 51 -18.18 0.60 -5.73
CA PHE A 51 -18.00 0.04 -4.40
C PHE A 51 -18.65 0.92 -3.33
N ASP A 52 -19.29 0.28 -2.36
CA ASP A 52 -19.60 0.88 -1.07
C ASP A 52 -18.54 0.47 -0.08
N VAL A 53 -17.79 1.45 0.41
CA VAL A 53 -16.71 1.26 1.39
C VAL A 53 -17.23 1.71 2.75
N THR A 54 -17.35 0.76 3.67
CA THR A 54 -17.85 1.01 5.03
C THR A 54 -16.68 1.07 6.01
N THR A 55 -16.55 2.19 6.70
CA THR A 55 -15.62 2.36 7.83
C THR A 55 -16.43 2.46 9.10
N THR A 56 -16.27 1.50 10.01
CA THR A 56 -16.95 1.48 11.32
C THR A 56 -15.92 1.73 12.40
N VAL A 57 -16.13 2.77 13.21
CA VAL A 57 -15.32 3.09 14.39
C VAL A 57 -16.11 2.78 15.64
N ASN A 58 -15.46 2.08 16.56
CA ASN A 58 -16.02 1.74 17.84
C ASN A 58 -14.97 1.91 18.93
N LEU A 59 -15.18 2.89 19.81
CA LEU A 59 -14.27 3.22 20.90
C LEU A 59 -14.88 2.78 22.26
N HIS A 60 -15.18 1.50 22.40
CA HIS A 60 -15.83 0.95 23.61
C HIS A 60 -15.14 1.30 24.94
N ASN A 61 -13.82 1.54 24.91
CA ASN A 61 -13.04 1.86 26.10
C ASN A 61 -12.84 3.37 26.30
N ALA A 62 -13.48 4.21 25.48
CA ALA A 62 -13.36 5.65 25.61
C ALA A 62 -14.15 6.11 26.84
N ALA A 63 -13.44 6.57 27.85
CA ALA A 63 -14.01 7.21 29.04
C ALA A 63 -13.86 8.73 28.87
N GLY A 64 -14.90 9.41 28.45
CA GLY A 64 -14.96 10.87 28.33
C GLY A 64 -15.04 11.39 26.87
N PRO A 65 -14.95 12.72 26.71
CA PRO A 65 -15.09 13.34 25.39
C PRO A 65 -14.11 12.80 24.37
N SER A 66 -14.60 12.51 23.17
CA SER A 66 -13.78 11.93 22.12
C SER A 66 -14.03 12.67 20.79
N LYS A 67 -13.03 12.67 19.93
CA LYS A 67 -13.10 13.23 18.59
C LYS A 67 -12.50 12.26 17.59
N VAL A 68 -13.19 12.09 16.46
CA VAL A 68 -12.78 11.16 15.38
C VAL A 68 -12.74 11.92 14.07
N TRP A 69 -11.68 11.68 13.29
CA TRP A 69 -11.55 12.17 11.92
C TRP A 69 -11.42 10.97 10.98
N ILE A 70 -12.31 10.90 9.98
CA ILE A 70 -12.30 9.82 8.99
C ILE A 70 -12.02 10.41 7.62
N PRO A 71 -10.95 9.95 6.91
CA PRO A 71 -10.70 10.39 5.55
C PRO A 71 -11.85 9.96 4.64
N LEU A 72 -12.36 10.87 3.83
CA LEU A 72 -13.37 10.61 2.81
C LEU A 72 -12.74 10.60 1.42
N PRO A 73 -13.20 9.74 0.50
CA PRO A 73 -12.78 9.82 -0.89
C PRO A 73 -13.05 11.22 -1.45
N SER A 74 -12.02 11.87 -1.97
CA SER A 74 -12.08 13.25 -2.47
C SER A 74 -11.35 13.44 -3.80
N VAL A 75 -11.11 12.34 -4.51
CA VAL A 75 -10.48 12.33 -5.82
C VAL A 75 -11.53 12.08 -6.89
N ASP A 76 -11.63 13.01 -7.84
CA ASP A 76 -12.42 12.86 -9.06
C ASP A 76 -11.50 13.01 -10.27
N SER A 77 -11.53 12.01 -11.15
CA SER A 77 -10.61 11.88 -12.28
C SER A 77 -11.18 10.96 -13.35
N ASP A 78 -10.37 10.68 -14.36
CA ASP A 78 -10.68 9.70 -15.40
C ASP A 78 -10.61 8.22 -14.93
N TRP A 79 -10.14 7.97 -13.70
CA TRP A 79 -9.99 6.63 -13.12
C TRP A 79 -10.71 6.43 -11.77
N GLN A 80 -11.18 7.49 -11.13
CA GLN A 80 -11.98 7.44 -9.90
C GLN A 80 -13.06 8.53 -9.89
N ARG A 81 -14.23 8.19 -9.35
CA ARG A 81 -15.31 9.11 -9.00
C ARG A 81 -15.72 8.92 -7.57
N SER A 82 -15.71 9.99 -6.78
CA SER A 82 -16.18 10.01 -5.39
C SER A 82 -17.64 10.44 -5.38
N ILE A 83 -18.57 9.46 -5.27
CA ILE A 83 -19.99 9.71 -5.53
C ILE A 83 -20.67 10.39 -4.32
N ARG A 84 -20.56 9.76 -3.13
CA ARG A 84 -21.15 10.26 -1.88
C ARG A 84 -20.51 9.58 -0.68
N SER A 85 -20.72 10.18 0.50
CA SER A 85 -20.46 9.55 1.78
C SER A 85 -21.63 9.85 2.71
N ASP A 86 -22.19 8.80 3.29
CA ASP A 86 -23.28 8.84 4.26
C ASP A 86 -22.75 8.31 5.59
N TRP A 87 -23.39 8.69 6.71
CA TRP A 87 -22.94 8.24 8.03
C TRP A 87 -24.08 8.07 9.00
N SER A 88 -23.86 7.23 10.01
CA SER A 88 -24.76 6.98 11.14
C SER A 88 -23.95 6.76 12.42
N GLY A 89 -24.58 6.84 13.56
CA GLY A 89 -23.94 6.66 14.87
C GLY A 89 -24.53 7.59 15.93
N ASN A 90 -23.76 7.80 17.02
CA ASN A 90 -24.18 8.60 18.17
C ASN A 90 -23.32 9.85 18.45
N PRO A 91 -22.67 10.50 17.47
CA PRO A 91 -21.92 11.71 17.75
C PRO A 91 -22.83 12.86 18.20
N LYS A 92 -22.32 13.68 19.12
CA LYS A 92 -22.97 14.93 19.54
C LYS A 92 -22.98 15.97 18.41
N SER A 93 -21.90 16.03 17.66
CA SER A 93 -21.79 16.84 16.45
C SER A 93 -21.02 16.10 15.37
N ILE A 94 -21.41 16.34 14.13
CA ILE A 94 -20.76 15.75 12.97
C ILE A 94 -20.77 16.74 11.80
N ARG A 95 -19.65 16.82 11.08
CA ARG A 95 -19.52 17.66 9.89
C ARG A 95 -18.50 17.10 8.92
N VAL A 96 -18.65 17.45 7.68
CA VAL A 96 -17.60 17.26 6.66
C VAL A 96 -16.75 18.52 6.60
N ASP A 97 -15.45 18.36 6.59
CA ASP A 97 -14.48 19.43 6.45
C ASP A 97 -13.47 19.06 5.35
N ALA A 98 -12.62 20.00 4.96
CA ALA A 98 -11.62 19.75 3.94
C ALA A 98 -10.31 20.49 4.26
N ASP A 99 -9.18 19.85 3.96
CA ASP A 99 -7.88 20.49 4.00
C ASP A 99 -7.82 21.65 2.97
N SER A 100 -7.36 22.80 3.42
CA SER A 100 -7.35 24.02 2.61
C SER A 100 -6.34 23.99 1.46
N GLN A 101 -5.30 23.17 1.56
CA GLN A 101 -4.22 23.13 0.58
C GLN A 101 -4.47 22.10 -0.53
N TYR A 102 -5.00 20.92 -0.17
CA TYR A 102 -5.17 19.80 -1.09
C TYR A 102 -6.64 19.44 -1.33
N SER A 103 -7.57 20.09 -0.62
CA SER A 103 -9.01 19.81 -0.66
C SER A 103 -9.35 18.36 -0.27
N ALA A 104 -8.50 17.74 0.55
CA ALA A 104 -8.75 16.43 1.10
C ALA A 104 -9.92 16.49 2.08
N LYS A 105 -11.03 15.82 1.75
CA LYS A 105 -12.24 15.80 2.57
C LYS A 105 -12.13 14.78 3.69
N TYR A 106 -12.72 15.11 4.83
CA TYR A 106 -12.82 14.21 5.97
C TYR A 106 -14.07 14.52 6.81
N LEU A 107 -14.56 13.48 7.48
CA LEU A 107 -15.60 13.60 8.47
C LEU A 107 -14.96 13.93 9.82
N VAL A 108 -15.56 14.89 10.55
CA VAL A 108 -15.22 15.19 11.95
C VAL A 108 -16.41 14.84 12.81
N ALA A 109 -16.29 13.92 13.74
CA ALA A 109 -17.31 13.54 14.69
C ALA A 109 -16.83 13.79 16.13
N GLU A 110 -17.67 14.44 16.94
CA GLU A 110 -17.40 14.76 18.35
C GLU A 110 -18.39 14.04 19.23
N PHE A 111 -17.91 13.44 20.32
CA PHE A 111 -18.67 12.69 21.31
C PHE A 111 -18.45 13.31 22.69
N ASP A 112 -19.50 13.42 23.51
CA ASP A 112 -19.43 14.05 24.84
C ASP A 112 -19.03 13.08 25.97
N GLY A 113 -18.91 11.80 25.67
CA GLY A 113 -18.55 10.77 26.64
C GLY A 113 -19.72 10.20 27.42
N SER A 114 -20.98 10.57 27.10
CA SER A 114 -22.18 10.02 27.72
C SER A 114 -22.46 8.55 27.35
N ALA A 115 -21.95 8.12 26.20
CA ALA A 115 -22.01 6.75 25.71
C ALA A 115 -20.72 6.42 24.93
N PRO A 116 -20.39 5.12 24.78
CA PRO A 116 -19.28 4.72 23.92
C PRO A 116 -19.46 5.26 22.50
N PRO A 117 -18.41 5.88 21.89
CA PRO A 117 -18.48 6.39 20.53
C PRO A 117 -18.71 5.28 19.50
N GLU A 118 -19.78 5.43 18.72
CA GLU A 118 -20.10 4.57 17.58
C GLU A 118 -20.30 5.42 16.34
N LEU A 119 -19.63 5.09 15.27
CA LEU A 119 -19.70 5.80 14.00
C LEU A 119 -19.52 4.82 12.85
N GLU A 120 -20.43 4.86 11.90
CA GLU A 120 -20.31 4.18 10.63
C GLU A 120 -20.33 5.20 9.51
N VAL A 121 -19.42 5.06 8.56
CA VAL A 121 -19.34 5.89 7.35
C VAL A 121 -19.33 4.98 6.13
N VAL A 122 -20.29 5.17 5.23
CA VAL A 122 -20.38 4.46 3.95
C VAL A 122 -20.06 5.42 2.82
N SER A 123 -18.94 5.18 2.14
CA SER A 123 -18.53 5.97 0.98
C SER A 123 -18.74 5.19 -0.31
N ARG A 124 -19.54 5.72 -1.23
CA ARG A 124 -19.70 5.16 -2.56
C ARG A 124 -18.71 5.76 -3.52
N VAL A 125 -17.93 4.89 -4.16
CA VAL A 125 -16.91 5.26 -5.14
C VAL A 125 -17.04 4.42 -6.41
N GLN A 126 -16.60 4.99 -7.52
CA GLN A 126 -16.35 4.24 -8.73
C GLN A 126 -14.88 4.28 -9.08
N THR A 127 -14.32 3.14 -9.43
CA THR A 127 -12.93 3.01 -9.90
C THR A 127 -12.87 2.23 -11.19
N ARG A 128 -11.81 2.42 -11.94
CA ARG A 128 -11.47 1.59 -13.10
C ARG A 128 -9.96 1.49 -13.26
N ASP A 129 -9.52 0.53 -14.03
CA ASP A 129 -8.13 0.38 -14.41
C ASP A 129 -7.59 1.65 -15.08
N ARG A 130 -6.30 1.87 -14.89
CA ARG A 130 -5.58 2.98 -15.49
C ARG A 130 -4.34 2.48 -16.21
N ALA A 131 -4.16 2.91 -17.46
CA ALA A 131 -2.95 2.68 -18.22
C ALA A 131 -2.73 3.86 -19.18
N ILE A 132 -1.48 4.27 -19.31
CA ILE A 132 -1.07 5.26 -20.29
C ILE A 132 -0.74 4.61 -21.63
N ASP A 133 -1.24 5.17 -22.71
CA ASP A 133 -0.76 4.83 -24.04
C ASP A 133 0.42 5.74 -24.40
N TRP A 134 1.62 5.20 -24.32
CA TRP A 134 2.85 5.94 -24.61
C TRP A 134 2.98 6.35 -26.09
N SER A 135 2.20 5.74 -27.00
CA SER A 135 2.16 6.08 -28.42
C SER A 135 1.25 7.27 -28.72
N GLN A 136 0.36 7.63 -27.79
CA GLN A 136 -0.66 8.65 -27.93
C GLN A 136 -0.40 9.82 -26.95
N PRO A 137 0.54 10.73 -27.26
CA PRO A 137 0.76 11.90 -26.40
C PRO A 137 -0.51 12.76 -26.35
N GLN A 138 -0.98 13.00 -25.13
CA GLN A 138 -2.11 13.89 -24.89
C GLN A 138 -1.58 15.23 -24.40
N SER A 139 -1.99 16.31 -25.03
CA SER A 139 -1.64 17.67 -24.59
C SER A 139 -2.42 18.04 -23.33
N ALA A 140 -2.14 17.36 -22.20
CA ALA A 140 -2.73 17.72 -20.93
C ALA A 140 -2.13 19.04 -20.45
N LYS A 141 -3.00 20.03 -20.14
CA LYS A 141 -2.58 21.34 -19.62
C LYS A 141 -3.00 21.44 -18.16
N GLU A 142 -2.08 21.20 -17.25
CA GLU A 142 -2.26 21.61 -15.88
C GLU A 142 -1.65 23.02 -15.68
N SER A 143 -2.25 23.84 -14.82
CA SER A 143 -1.73 25.19 -14.59
C SER A 143 -0.35 25.13 -13.91
N THR A 144 0.52 26.09 -14.26
CA THR A 144 1.86 26.16 -13.69
C THR A 144 1.84 26.24 -12.16
N ASP A 145 0.87 26.91 -11.58
CA ASP A 145 0.79 27.08 -10.13
C ASP A 145 0.38 25.78 -9.44
N LYS A 146 -0.53 25.01 -10.02
CA LYS A 146 -0.84 23.68 -9.53
C LYS A 146 0.37 22.74 -9.65
N LEU A 147 1.11 22.81 -10.74
CA LEU A 147 2.33 22.00 -10.90
C LEU A 147 3.43 22.39 -9.90
N LYS A 148 3.57 23.70 -9.59
CA LYS A 148 4.51 24.16 -8.55
C LYS A 148 4.19 23.58 -7.17
N GLN A 149 2.90 23.39 -6.83
CA GLN A 149 2.50 22.75 -5.58
C GLN A 149 3.13 21.36 -5.46
N TRP A 150 3.20 20.63 -6.56
CA TRP A 150 3.68 19.23 -6.60
C TRP A 150 5.19 19.08 -6.80
N THR A 151 5.94 20.20 -6.73
CA THR A 151 7.42 20.20 -6.65
C THR A 151 7.92 20.71 -5.28
N ARG A 152 7.01 21.12 -4.38
CA ARG A 152 7.37 21.65 -3.06
C ARG A 152 7.77 20.54 -2.10
N SER A 153 8.62 20.90 -1.15
CA SER A 153 8.89 20.09 0.03
C SER A 153 7.65 19.98 0.93
N THR A 154 7.52 18.86 1.62
CA THR A 154 6.63 18.65 2.75
C THR A 154 7.45 18.14 3.93
N SER A 155 6.85 18.00 5.13
CA SER A 155 7.61 17.62 6.32
C SER A 155 8.34 16.28 6.17
N LEU A 156 7.69 15.29 5.54
CA LEU A 156 8.22 13.94 5.33
C LEU A 156 8.97 13.79 4.00
N ILE A 157 8.73 14.70 3.05
CA ILE A 157 9.28 14.64 1.69
C ILE A 157 10.00 15.95 1.36
N PRO A 158 11.17 16.20 1.96
CA PRO A 158 12.02 17.33 1.57
C PRO A 158 12.56 17.14 0.15
N THR A 159 12.90 18.25 -0.52
CA THR A 159 13.41 18.25 -1.91
C THR A 159 14.81 18.83 -2.02
N ASP A 160 15.46 19.10 -0.91
CA ASP A 160 16.83 19.63 -0.80
C ASP A 160 17.79 18.64 -0.12
N GLY A 161 18.95 19.10 0.27
CA GLY A 161 19.95 18.32 1.00
C GLY A 161 20.25 16.99 0.31
N ILE A 162 20.25 15.90 1.10
CA ILE A 162 20.58 14.55 0.61
C ILE A 162 19.62 14.06 -0.47
N VAL A 163 18.33 14.47 -0.41
CA VAL A 163 17.32 14.10 -1.42
C VAL A 163 17.71 14.66 -2.79
N ARG A 164 18.08 15.95 -2.85
CA ARG A 164 18.52 16.59 -4.09
C ARG A 164 19.83 16.00 -4.62
N ILE A 165 20.78 15.74 -3.73
CA ILE A 165 22.06 15.13 -4.11
C ILE A 165 21.81 13.76 -4.77
N THR A 166 21.01 12.92 -4.11
CA THR A 166 20.66 11.59 -4.61
C THR A 166 19.90 11.66 -5.93
N ALA A 167 18.87 12.52 -6.02
CA ALA A 167 18.11 12.70 -7.25
C ALA A 167 19.02 13.13 -8.41
N THR A 168 19.93 14.12 -8.19
CA THR A 168 20.86 14.60 -9.21
C THR A 168 21.77 13.50 -9.73
N GLN A 169 22.25 12.63 -8.84
CA GLN A 169 23.09 11.49 -9.21
C GLN A 169 22.32 10.48 -10.07
N ILE A 170 21.09 10.14 -9.69
CA ILE A 170 20.26 9.17 -10.41
C ILE A 170 19.90 9.67 -11.81
N VAL A 171 19.54 10.94 -11.95
CA VAL A 171 19.07 11.51 -13.24
C VAL A 171 20.21 12.07 -14.09
N ALA A 172 21.48 11.91 -13.71
CA ALA A 172 22.60 12.45 -14.45
C ALA A 172 22.59 12.00 -15.93
N GLY A 173 22.61 12.97 -16.85
CA GLY A 173 22.54 12.71 -18.30
C GLY A 173 21.14 12.40 -18.85
N ALA A 174 20.08 12.44 -18.05
CA ALA A 174 18.70 12.33 -18.56
C ALA A 174 18.34 13.56 -19.40
N ARG A 175 17.70 13.32 -20.56
CA ARG A 175 17.38 14.35 -21.56
C ARG A 175 15.92 14.81 -21.51
N SER A 176 15.08 14.12 -20.76
CA SER A 176 13.65 14.42 -20.63
C SER A 176 13.14 14.06 -19.24
N ASP A 177 11.99 14.63 -18.85
CA ASP A 177 11.34 14.28 -17.59
C ASP A 177 10.92 12.79 -17.56
N LEU A 178 10.53 12.22 -18.69
CA LEU A 178 10.24 10.78 -18.79
C LEU A 178 11.49 9.93 -18.45
N GLU A 179 12.66 10.28 -19.03
CA GLU A 179 13.91 9.59 -18.70
C GLU A 179 14.32 9.75 -17.22
N LYS A 180 14.11 10.95 -16.64
CA LYS A 180 14.36 11.15 -15.20
C LYS A 180 13.49 10.23 -14.36
N VAL A 181 12.18 10.19 -14.65
CA VAL A 181 11.23 9.36 -13.94
C VAL A 181 11.56 7.88 -14.09
N GLN A 182 11.92 7.42 -15.29
CA GLN A 182 12.31 6.03 -15.53
C GLN A 182 13.54 5.64 -14.69
N ARG A 183 14.58 6.47 -14.67
CA ARG A 183 15.79 6.20 -13.89
C ARG A 183 15.51 6.16 -12.40
N ILE A 184 14.66 7.07 -11.89
CA ILE A 184 14.27 7.08 -10.48
C ILE A 184 13.44 5.82 -10.16
N TYR A 185 12.48 5.44 -11.02
CA TYR A 185 11.66 4.25 -10.84
C TYR A 185 12.51 2.98 -10.76
N ASP A 186 13.42 2.81 -11.71
CA ASP A 186 14.33 1.65 -11.75
C ASP A 186 15.27 1.64 -10.54
N TRP A 187 15.80 2.82 -10.15
CA TRP A 187 16.64 2.94 -8.96
C TRP A 187 15.89 2.55 -7.69
N ILE A 188 14.63 3.00 -7.52
CA ILE A 188 13.77 2.61 -6.39
C ILE A 188 13.61 1.10 -6.33
N ILE A 189 13.27 0.45 -7.43
CA ILE A 189 13.02 -1.00 -7.48
C ILE A 189 14.25 -1.81 -7.07
N VAL A 190 15.43 -1.40 -7.50
CA VAL A 190 16.67 -2.15 -7.20
C VAL A 190 17.30 -1.77 -5.85
N SER A 191 17.05 -0.56 -5.35
CA SER A 191 17.68 -0.06 -4.13
C SER A 191 16.83 -0.27 -2.88
N THR A 192 15.50 -0.34 -3.02
CA THR A 192 14.59 -0.51 -1.88
C THR A 192 14.05 -1.93 -1.78
N TYR A 193 13.44 -2.26 -0.65
CA TYR A 193 12.75 -3.54 -0.49
C TYR A 193 11.58 -3.43 0.48
N ARG A 194 10.58 -4.28 0.27
CA ARG A 194 9.46 -4.40 1.20
C ARG A 194 9.92 -5.02 2.51
N GLU A 195 9.80 -4.27 3.63
CA GLU A 195 10.09 -4.76 4.98
C GLU A 195 8.78 -5.10 5.71
N PRO A 196 8.46 -6.39 5.89
CA PRO A 196 7.20 -6.82 6.51
C PRO A 196 6.99 -6.30 7.93
N LYS A 197 8.06 -6.08 8.70
CA LYS A 197 8.02 -5.66 10.11
C LYS A 197 7.66 -4.18 10.31
N VAL A 198 7.76 -3.35 9.27
CA VAL A 198 7.37 -1.94 9.36
C VAL A 198 5.86 -1.85 9.63
N ARG A 199 5.47 -0.98 10.58
CA ARG A 199 4.05 -0.77 10.95
C ARG A 199 3.30 0.01 9.87
N GLY A 200 2.04 -0.31 9.67
CA GLY A 200 1.15 0.37 8.73
C GLY A 200 1.74 0.47 7.33
N CYS A 201 1.78 1.65 6.77
CA CYS A 201 2.39 1.95 5.47
C CYS A 201 3.80 2.55 5.56
N GLY A 202 4.42 2.53 6.74
CA GLY A 202 5.69 3.18 7.04
C GLY A 202 5.52 4.59 7.58
N THR A 203 6.63 5.27 7.83
CA THR A 203 6.67 6.65 8.33
C THR A 203 6.61 7.67 7.21
N GLY A 204 7.12 7.32 6.04
CA GLY A 204 7.25 8.23 4.90
C GLY A 204 8.38 9.25 5.02
N ASP A 205 9.27 9.13 6.02
CA ASP A 205 10.44 10.01 6.20
C ASP A 205 11.57 9.61 5.25
N ILE A 206 11.55 10.17 4.05
CA ILE A 206 12.50 9.85 3.00
C ILE A 206 13.92 10.35 3.29
N LYS A 207 14.04 11.43 4.08
CA LYS A 207 15.35 11.95 4.47
C LYS A 207 16.05 10.96 5.40
N ALA A 208 15.35 10.46 6.41
CA ALA A 208 15.90 9.44 7.30
C ALA A 208 16.29 8.16 6.56
N MET A 209 15.50 7.71 5.56
CA MET A 209 15.87 6.56 4.73
C MET A 209 17.20 6.76 4.00
N LEU A 210 17.42 7.92 3.41
CA LEU A 210 18.66 8.24 2.67
C LEU A 210 19.85 8.43 3.59
N GLU A 211 19.69 9.12 4.72
CA GLU A 211 20.78 9.38 5.68
C GLU A 211 21.25 8.10 6.37
N THR A 212 20.32 7.23 6.74
CA THR A 212 20.64 5.97 7.40
C THR A 212 21.01 4.85 6.42
N LYS A 213 20.74 5.05 5.12
CA LYS A 213 20.84 4.01 4.09
C LYS A 213 20.02 2.76 4.40
N ASN A 214 18.97 2.91 5.20
CA ASN A 214 18.00 1.85 5.46
C ASN A 214 16.86 1.96 4.44
N PHE A 215 16.93 1.20 3.38
CA PHE A 215 15.97 1.20 2.28
C PHE A 215 14.84 0.16 2.43
N GLY A 216 14.75 -0.48 3.57
CA GLY A 216 13.59 -1.32 3.92
C GLY A 216 12.40 -0.49 4.34
N GLY A 217 11.26 -0.67 3.67
CA GLY A 217 10.08 0.12 3.96
C GLY A 217 8.77 -0.49 3.49
N LYS A 218 7.71 0.28 3.61
CA LYS A 218 6.40 -0.03 3.01
C LYS A 218 6.02 1.02 1.97
N CYS A 219 4.76 1.00 1.54
CA CYS A 219 4.32 1.83 0.42
C CYS A 219 4.52 3.34 0.67
N GLY A 220 4.26 3.84 1.89
CA GLY A 220 4.48 5.25 2.23
C GLY A 220 5.95 5.65 2.22
N ASP A 221 6.85 4.73 2.59
CA ASP A 221 8.29 4.97 2.56
C ASP A 221 8.82 4.93 1.11
N ILE A 222 8.49 3.87 0.38
CA ILE A 222 9.06 3.59 -0.95
C ILE A 222 8.49 4.54 -2.01
N ASN A 223 7.15 4.72 -2.06
CA ASN A 223 6.53 5.65 -2.99
C ASN A 223 6.79 7.11 -2.59
N GLY A 224 6.85 7.42 -1.28
CA GLY A 224 7.28 8.73 -0.79
C GLY A 224 8.69 9.08 -1.24
N LEU A 225 9.63 8.12 -1.18
CA LEU A 225 11.00 8.32 -1.69
C LEU A 225 11.01 8.54 -3.21
N PHE A 226 10.23 7.77 -3.97
CA PHE A 226 10.05 7.97 -5.41
C PHE A 226 9.54 9.39 -5.72
N VAL A 227 8.48 9.83 -5.04
CA VAL A 227 7.89 11.17 -5.21
C VAL A 227 8.89 12.26 -4.85
N GLY A 228 9.61 12.11 -3.74
CA GLY A 228 10.60 13.09 -3.29
C GLY A 228 11.77 13.24 -4.27
N LEU A 229 12.29 12.15 -4.81
CA LEU A 229 13.36 12.17 -5.82
C LEU A 229 12.86 12.79 -7.13
N CYS A 230 11.62 12.51 -7.57
CA CYS A 230 11.03 13.16 -8.75
C CYS A 230 10.89 14.68 -8.53
N ARG A 231 10.33 15.11 -7.39
CA ARG A 231 10.22 16.54 -7.04
C ARG A 231 11.59 17.23 -7.01
N ALA A 232 12.59 16.60 -6.39
CA ALA A 232 13.96 17.11 -6.31
C ALA A 232 14.64 17.20 -7.68
N ALA A 233 14.27 16.33 -8.63
CA ALA A 233 14.70 16.38 -10.04
C ALA A 233 13.91 17.38 -10.90
N GLY A 234 12.95 18.12 -10.30
CA GLY A 234 12.13 19.12 -10.98
C GLY A 234 10.91 18.55 -11.70
N VAL A 235 10.56 17.29 -11.49
CA VAL A 235 9.35 16.67 -12.04
C VAL A 235 8.22 16.76 -11.00
N PRO A 236 7.07 17.37 -11.33
CA PRO A 236 5.94 17.39 -10.41
C PRO A 236 5.45 15.97 -10.12
N ALA A 237 5.34 15.64 -8.82
CA ALA A 237 4.96 14.31 -8.38
C ALA A 237 4.14 14.38 -7.09
N ARG A 238 3.23 13.42 -6.90
CA ARG A 238 2.37 13.35 -5.71
C ARG A 238 2.11 11.91 -5.29
N ASP A 239 2.00 11.71 -3.99
CA ASP A 239 1.47 10.47 -3.44
C ASP A 239 -0.05 10.48 -3.54
N ALA A 240 -0.62 9.31 -3.79
CA ALA A 240 -2.04 9.06 -3.72
C ALA A 240 -2.30 8.10 -2.55
N TYR A 241 -2.91 8.59 -1.50
CA TYR A 241 -3.18 7.85 -0.26
C TYR A 241 -4.53 7.15 -0.36
N GLY A 242 -4.55 5.84 -0.19
CA GLY A 242 -5.76 5.09 -0.49
C GLY A 242 -5.88 3.72 0.15
N LEU A 243 -6.78 2.93 -0.41
CA LEU A 243 -7.21 1.64 0.12
C LEU A 243 -7.45 0.65 -1.02
N ARG A 244 -6.96 -0.59 -0.88
CA ARG A 244 -7.35 -1.69 -1.77
C ARG A 244 -8.77 -2.14 -1.44
N LEU A 245 -9.57 -2.43 -2.45
CA LEU A 245 -11.00 -2.72 -2.32
C LEU A 245 -11.35 -4.19 -2.56
N SER A 246 -10.59 -4.86 -3.42
CA SER A 246 -10.86 -6.23 -3.85
C SER A 246 -9.58 -6.98 -4.21
N PRO A 247 -9.63 -8.32 -4.36
CA PRO A 247 -8.52 -9.07 -4.93
C PRO A 247 -8.11 -8.56 -6.31
N SER A 248 -6.86 -8.77 -6.69
CA SER A 248 -6.40 -8.52 -8.06
C SER A 248 -7.01 -9.54 -9.01
N VAL A 249 -7.56 -9.06 -10.13
CA VAL A 249 -8.09 -9.94 -11.19
C VAL A 249 -6.99 -10.61 -12.02
N PHE A 250 -5.75 -10.15 -11.87
CA PHE A 250 -4.57 -10.72 -12.53
C PHE A 250 -3.88 -11.82 -11.73
N GLY A 251 -4.49 -12.30 -10.63
CA GLY A 251 -3.98 -13.41 -9.83
C GLY A 251 -2.81 -13.08 -8.90
N TYR A 252 -2.44 -11.80 -8.77
CA TYR A 252 -1.41 -11.36 -7.79
C TYR A 252 -2.05 -11.11 -6.43
N LYS A 253 -1.82 -12.03 -5.49
CA LYS A 253 -2.39 -11.94 -4.12
C LYS A 253 -1.93 -10.69 -3.37
N GLU A 254 -0.68 -10.28 -3.60
CA GLU A 254 -0.09 -9.13 -2.91
C GLU A 254 -0.57 -7.78 -3.44
N LEU A 255 -1.20 -7.75 -4.62
CA LEU A 255 -1.76 -6.55 -5.24
C LEU A 255 -3.25 -6.35 -4.95
N GLY A 256 -3.87 -7.28 -4.21
CA GLY A 256 -5.27 -7.23 -3.83
C GLY A 256 -5.53 -6.85 -2.37
N GLY A 257 -6.82 -6.71 -2.03
CA GLY A 257 -7.37 -6.58 -0.69
C GLY A 257 -8.46 -7.62 -0.44
N ASN A 258 -8.66 -8.01 0.82
CA ASN A 258 -9.79 -8.84 1.21
C ASN A 258 -10.99 -7.94 1.56
N PRO A 259 -12.06 -7.90 0.74
CA PRO A 259 -13.14 -6.91 0.89
C PRO A 259 -13.91 -7.02 2.21
N VAL A 260 -13.89 -8.16 2.88
CA VAL A 260 -14.54 -8.32 4.20
C VAL A 260 -13.65 -7.86 5.37
N SER A 261 -12.37 -7.54 5.12
CA SER A 261 -11.43 -7.06 6.14
C SER A 261 -10.31 -6.26 5.50
N LEU A 262 -10.54 -4.96 5.32
CA LEU A 262 -9.61 -4.04 4.67
C LEU A 262 -8.77 -3.23 5.67
N LYS A 263 -8.91 -3.45 6.98
CA LYS A 263 -7.97 -2.90 7.97
C LYS A 263 -6.59 -3.50 7.71
N GLY A 264 -5.64 -2.66 7.29
CA GLY A 264 -4.32 -3.11 6.82
C GLY A 264 -4.18 -3.21 5.28
N ALA A 265 -5.25 -2.93 4.53
CA ALA A 265 -5.23 -2.84 3.08
C ALA A 265 -4.97 -1.40 2.56
N GLN A 266 -4.66 -0.47 3.47
CA GLN A 266 -4.20 0.87 3.09
C GLN A 266 -2.95 0.76 2.22
N HIS A 267 -2.93 1.55 1.16
CA HIS A 267 -1.84 1.52 0.20
C HIS A 267 -1.67 2.90 -0.45
N CYS A 268 -0.43 3.38 -0.45
CA CYS A 268 -0.05 4.58 -1.17
C CYS A 268 0.36 4.21 -2.58
N ARG A 269 -0.04 5.01 -3.56
CA ARG A 269 0.45 4.98 -4.95
C ARG A 269 1.08 6.33 -5.26
N ALA A 270 1.66 6.49 -6.43
CA ALA A 270 2.29 7.74 -6.84
C ALA A 270 1.82 8.16 -8.24
N GLU A 271 1.86 9.46 -8.49
CA GLU A 271 1.69 10.03 -9.81
C GLU A 271 2.81 11.00 -10.11
N VAL A 272 3.22 11.07 -11.38
CA VAL A 272 4.11 12.09 -11.89
C VAL A 272 3.43 12.86 -13.04
N TYR A 273 3.71 14.14 -13.15
CA TYR A 273 3.21 14.92 -14.27
C TYR A 273 4.23 14.95 -15.40
N LEU A 274 3.87 14.38 -16.53
CA LEU A 274 4.64 14.44 -17.74
C LEU A 274 3.92 15.33 -18.77
N ARG A 275 4.59 16.35 -19.27
CA ARG A 275 3.99 17.39 -20.10
C ARG A 275 3.20 16.86 -21.31
N LYS A 276 3.62 15.72 -21.88
CA LYS A 276 2.97 15.07 -23.01
C LYS A 276 1.83 14.11 -22.62
N TYR A 277 1.70 13.76 -21.34
CA TYR A 277 0.81 12.68 -20.89
C TYR A 277 -0.08 13.08 -19.70
N GLY A 278 0.14 14.25 -19.10
CA GLY A 278 -0.55 14.66 -17.89
C GLY A 278 -0.07 13.90 -16.65
N TRP A 279 -0.97 13.65 -15.71
CA TRP A 279 -0.71 12.85 -14.53
C TRP A 279 -0.65 11.36 -14.87
N VAL A 280 0.49 10.76 -14.67
CA VAL A 280 0.80 9.37 -15.02
C VAL A 280 0.97 8.54 -13.75
N ALA A 281 0.32 7.40 -13.71
CA ALA A 281 0.35 6.45 -12.60
C ALA A 281 1.72 5.79 -12.42
N MET A 282 2.17 5.64 -11.16
CA MET A 282 3.41 4.98 -10.78
C MET A 282 3.23 4.20 -9.48
N ASP A 283 3.81 3.01 -9.38
CA ASP A 283 3.80 2.25 -8.12
C ASP A 283 5.01 1.31 -7.97
N PRO A 284 6.22 1.84 -7.77
CA PRO A 284 7.38 1.00 -7.54
C PRO A 284 7.32 0.22 -6.21
N ALA A 285 6.52 0.67 -5.23
CA ALA A 285 6.37 -0.05 -3.97
C ALA A 285 5.63 -1.40 -4.14
N ASP A 286 4.68 -1.48 -5.07
CA ASP A 286 3.99 -2.74 -5.38
C ASP A 286 4.90 -3.70 -6.15
N VAL A 287 5.79 -3.21 -7.00
CA VAL A 287 6.84 -4.06 -7.60
C VAL A 287 7.69 -4.69 -6.50
N GLY A 288 8.19 -3.88 -5.56
CA GLY A 288 8.95 -4.37 -4.40
C GLY A 288 8.15 -5.32 -3.50
N LYS A 289 6.83 -5.14 -3.41
CA LYS A 289 5.94 -6.03 -2.66
C LYS A 289 5.81 -7.39 -3.34
N VAL A 290 5.63 -7.44 -4.65
CA VAL A 290 5.60 -8.68 -5.44
C VAL A 290 6.95 -9.39 -5.36
N MET A 291 8.07 -8.68 -5.55
CA MET A 291 9.41 -9.23 -5.41
C MET A 291 9.62 -9.93 -4.06
N ARG A 292 9.07 -9.36 -2.99
CA ARG A 292 9.34 -9.81 -1.63
C ARG A 292 8.38 -10.87 -1.12
N LEU A 293 7.09 -10.85 -1.52
CA LEU A 293 6.01 -11.55 -0.82
C LEU A 293 5.15 -12.43 -1.73
N GLU A 294 5.11 -12.22 -3.04
CA GLU A 294 4.19 -12.92 -3.95
C GLU A 294 4.43 -14.42 -4.00
N THR A 295 5.69 -14.82 -3.91
CA THR A 295 6.13 -16.22 -3.83
C THR A 295 6.66 -16.55 -2.44
N GLY A 296 6.90 -17.83 -2.15
CA GLY A 296 7.50 -18.24 -0.88
C GLY A 296 8.95 -17.76 -0.69
N THR A 297 9.61 -17.31 -1.77
CA THR A 297 11.00 -16.83 -1.76
C THR A 297 11.08 -15.38 -2.20
N TRP A 298 12.12 -14.68 -1.72
CA TRP A 298 12.38 -13.30 -2.14
C TRP A 298 13.01 -13.29 -3.54
N ILE A 299 12.26 -12.83 -4.53
CA ILE A 299 12.75 -12.59 -5.90
C ILE A 299 13.59 -11.32 -5.89
N LYS A 300 14.89 -11.45 -6.24
CA LYS A 300 15.83 -10.31 -6.29
C LYS A 300 15.93 -9.70 -7.69
N ASP A 301 15.59 -10.48 -8.70
CA ASP A 301 15.65 -10.07 -10.10
C ASP A 301 14.35 -9.36 -10.51
N PRO A 302 14.38 -8.06 -10.86
CA PRO A 302 13.19 -7.34 -11.33
C PRO A 302 12.70 -7.79 -12.71
N ASP A 303 13.50 -8.55 -13.45
CA ASP A 303 13.13 -9.12 -14.76
C ASP A 303 12.61 -10.56 -14.66
N HIS A 304 12.48 -11.09 -13.44
CA HIS A 304 11.87 -12.40 -13.20
C HIS A 304 10.43 -12.46 -13.76
N PRO A 305 9.99 -13.58 -14.40
CA PRO A 305 8.68 -13.70 -15.06
C PRO A 305 7.46 -13.31 -14.20
N VAL A 306 7.53 -13.47 -12.89
CA VAL A 306 6.47 -13.03 -11.96
C VAL A 306 6.51 -11.51 -11.73
N VAL A 307 7.66 -10.86 -11.86
CA VAL A 307 7.85 -9.44 -11.49
C VAL A 307 7.78 -8.53 -12.73
N ALA A 308 8.37 -8.92 -13.83
CA ALA A 308 8.50 -8.12 -15.05
C ALA A 308 7.17 -7.56 -15.58
N PRO A 309 6.05 -8.34 -15.63
CA PRO A 309 4.76 -7.80 -16.06
C PRO A 309 4.27 -6.68 -15.14
N VAL A 310 4.42 -6.85 -13.83
CA VAL A 310 4.01 -5.86 -12.81
C VAL A 310 4.89 -4.60 -12.91
N ARG A 311 6.21 -4.77 -12.97
CA ARG A 311 7.16 -3.66 -13.15
C ARG A 311 6.83 -2.82 -14.38
N LYS A 312 6.55 -3.48 -15.50
CA LYS A 312 6.20 -2.80 -16.76
C LYS A 312 4.88 -2.05 -16.66
N ALA A 313 3.84 -2.67 -16.13
CA ALA A 313 2.51 -2.08 -16.06
C ALA A 313 2.39 -0.95 -15.04
N LEU A 314 3.05 -1.09 -13.88
CA LEU A 314 3.03 -0.07 -12.82
C LEU A 314 3.92 1.16 -13.12
N PHE A 315 4.60 1.18 -14.25
CA PHE A 315 5.16 2.36 -14.90
C PHE A 315 4.16 2.88 -15.94
N GLY A 316 3.14 3.58 -15.50
CA GLY A 316 2.13 4.18 -16.36
C GLY A 316 0.70 3.71 -16.12
N GLY A 317 0.49 2.75 -15.21
CA GLY A 317 -0.84 2.21 -14.93
C GLY A 317 -0.99 1.62 -13.54
N TRP A 318 -2.21 1.26 -13.21
CA TRP A 318 -2.58 0.45 -12.05
C TRP A 318 -3.96 -0.18 -12.22
N GLU A 319 -4.20 -1.23 -11.46
CA GLU A 319 -5.50 -1.90 -11.40
C GLU A 319 -6.52 -1.09 -10.61
N GLY A 320 -7.79 -1.10 -11.03
CA GLY A 320 -8.91 -0.39 -10.45
C GLY A 320 -9.49 -1.03 -9.18
N ASN A 321 -8.85 -2.01 -8.61
CA ASN A 321 -9.17 -2.63 -7.33
C ASN A 321 -8.75 -1.81 -6.11
N TRP A 322 -8.50 -0.53 -6.29
CA TRP A 322 -8.00 0.40 -5.30
C TRP A 322 -8.65 1.77 -5.49
N MET A 323 -8.87 2.49 -4.38
CA MET A 323 -9.33 3.87 -4.41
C MET A 323 -8.35 4.80 -3.69
N ALA A 324 -8.28 6.07 -4.11
CA ALA A 324 -7.63 7.14 -3.38
C ALA A 324 -8.62 7.86 -2.45
N TYR A 325 -8.18 8.15 -1.24
CA TYR A 325 -8.82 9.15 -0.40
C TYR A 325 -8.43 10.55 -0.84
N ASN A 326 -7.13 10.81 -0.96
CA ASN A 326 -6.58 12.15 -1.24
C ASN A 326 -5.10 12.08 -1.68
N PHE A 327 -4.54 13.28 -1.94
CA PHE A 327 -3.12 13.52 -2.24
C PHE A 327 -2.43 14.40 -1.17
N ALA A 328 -3.03 14.53 0.01
CA ALA A 328 -2.67 15.53 0.99
C ALA A 328 -1.47 15.15 1.84
N HIS A 329 -0.63 16.13 2.12
CA HIS A 329 0.47 16.06 3.06
C HIS A 329 0.29 17.10 4.16
N ASP A 330 0.87 16.85 5.33
CA ASP A 330 0.92 17.79 6.45
C ASP A 330 -0.47 18.31 6.85
N VAL A 331 -1.46 17.41 6.91
CA VAL A 331 -2.87 17.76 7.14
C VAL A 331 -3.08 18.17 8.60
N SER A 332 -3.60 19.38 8.79
CA SER A 332 -4.06 19.84 10.11
C SER A 332 -5.49 19.39 10.35
N LEU A 333 -5.72 18.59 11.38
CA LEU A 333 -7.06 18.13 11.76
C LEU A 333 -7.71 19.16 12.70
N PRO A 334 -8.91 19.70 12.40
CA PRO A 334 -9.52 20.75 13.18
C PRO A 334 -9.79 20.31 14.62
N GLY A 335 -9.30 21.11 15.58
CA GLY A 335 -9.46 20.87 17.01
C GLY A 335 -8.69 19.65 17.52
N SER A 336 -7.74 19.14 16.77
CA SER A 336 -6.78 18.14 17.26
C SER A 336 -5.74 18.81 18.17
N SER A 337 -5.36 18.10 19.22
CA SER A 337 -4.25 18.47 20.13
C SER A 337 -2.89 18.04 19.58
N THR A 338 -2.87 17.15 18.60
CA THR A 338 -1.65 16.70 17.93
C THR A 338 -1.34 17.59 16.74
N GLY A 339 -0.08 17.65 16.35
CA GLY A 339 0.35 18.40 15.17
C GLY A 339 -0.26 17.88 13.87
N LYS A 340 0.36 18.25 12.76
CA LYS A 340 -0.06 17.80 11.43
C LYS A 340 0.18 16.31 11.26
N VAL A 341 -0.77 15.61 10.62
CA VAL A 341 -0.54 14.26 10.14
C VAL A 341 0.18 14.31 8.80
N GLY A 342 1.29 13.60 8.67
CA GLY A 342 2.14 13.64 7.48
C GLY A 342 1.42 13.18 6.21
N PHE A 343 0.51 12.20 6.34
CA PHE A 343 -0.42 11.73 5.32
C PHE A 343 -1.72 11.21 5.97
N PHE A 344 -2.84 11.29 5.26
CA PHE A 344 -4.14 11.03 5.85
C PHE A 344 -4.94 9.96 5.09
N MET A 345 -4.78 8.70 5.49
CA MET A 345 -5.54 7.54 4.98
C MET A 345 -5.99 6.57 6.07
N TYR A 346 -5.66 6.86 7.33
CA TYR A 346 -6.16 6.12 8.49
C TYR A 346 -7.16 6.99 9.23
N PRO A 347 -8.26 6.43 9.78
CA PRO A 347 -9.04 7.11 10.78
C PRO A 347 -8.13 7.60 11.91
N GLN A 348 -8.38 8.80 12.43
CA GLN A 348 -7.68 9.39 13.57
C GLN A 348 -8.67 9.58 14.71
N ALA A 349 -8.22 9.46 15.94
CA ALA A 349 -9.04 9.72 17.11
C ALA A 349 -8.27 10.36 18.25
N GLU A 350 -8.97 11.12 19.06
CA GLU A 350 -8.52 11.60 20.38
C GLU A 350 -9.57 11.26 21.42
N ILE A 351 -9.13 10.84 22.60
CA ILE A 351 -9.94 10.61 23.79
C ILE A 351 -9.41 11.51 24.89
N ASN A 352 -10.26 12.35 25.49
CA ASN A 352 -9.85 13.36 26.49
C ASN A 352 -8.68 14.25 26.00
N GLY A 353 -8.66 14.58 24.71
CA GLY A 353 -7.60 15.38 24.11
C GLY A 353 -6.26 14.65 23.92
N GLN A 354 -6.21 13.33 24.11
CA GLN A 354 -5.02 12.52 23.87
C GLN A 354 -5.20 11.71 22.58
N ALA A 355 -4.23 11.78 21.68
CA ALA A 355 -4.24 11.01 20.44
C ALA A 355 -4.21 9.51 20.70
N VAL A 356 -5.00 8.78 19.93
CA VAL A 356 -5.04 7.32 19.94
C VAL A 356 -4.34 6.81 18.69
N ASP A 357 -3.43 5.86 18.87
CA ASP A 357 -2.68 5.28 17.75
C ASP A 357 -3.59 4.46 16.83
N PRO A 358 -3.81 4.86 15.57
CA PRO A 358 -4.69 4.15 14.64
C PRO A 358 -4.21 2.75 14.26
N LEU A 359 -2.96 2.43 14.55
CA LEU A 359 -2.36 1.13 14.29
C LEU A 359 -2.34 0.22 15.54
N ALA A 360 -2.87 0.68 16.69
CA ALA A 360 -2.99 -0.09 17.91
C ALA A 360 -4.44 -0.61 18.07
N PRO A 361 -4.73 -1.89 17.76
CA PRO A 361 -6.09 -2.40 17.71
C PRO A 361 -6.78 -2.43 19.08
N ASP A 362 -6.03 -2.48 20.18
CA ASP A 362 -6.58 -2.45 21.53
C ASP A 362 -6.97 -1.05 21.98
N ALA A 363 -6.30 -0.02 21.45
CA ALA A 363 -6.59 1.38 21.75
C ALA A 363 -7.60 2.00 20.78
N PHE A 364 -7.52 1.64 19.49
CA PHE A 364 -8.39 2.16 18.46
C PHE A 364 -8.97 1.06 17.59
N ARG A 365 -10.22 0.71 17.87
CA ARG A 365 -10.94 -0.29 17.08
C ARG A 365 -11.72 0.37 15.95
N TYR A 366 -11.35 0.04 14.74
CA TYR A 366 -12.13 0.31 13.55
C TYR A 366 -12.03 -0.85 12.57
N THR A 367 -13.03 -0.99 11.73
CA THR A 367 -13.06 -1.94 10.61
C THR A 367 -13.29 -1.18 9.31
N ILE A 368 -12.78 -1.74 8.23
CA ILE A 368 -13.09 -1.26 6.87
C ILE A 368 -13.46 -2.47 6.03
N THR A 369 -14.57 -2.37 5.33
CA THR A 369 -15.03 -3.37 4.36
C THR A 369 -15.39 -2.69 3.04
N ALA A 370 -15.43 -3.46 1.95
CA ALA A 370 -15.93 -2.98 0.67
C ALA A 370 -16.93 -3.98 0.09
N ASN A 371 -18.00 -3.46 -0.46
CA ASN A 371 -18.99 -4.25 -1.17
C ASN A 371 -19.06 -3.75 -2.62
N ARG A 372 -18.78 -4.63 -3.58
CA ARG A 372 -18.93 -4.31 -5.00
C ARG A 372 -20.41 -4.34 -5.34
N ILE A 373 -20.91 -3.23 -5.86
CA ILE A 373 -22.31 -3.10 -6.30
C ILE A 373 -22.38 -3.54 -7.77
N ALA A 374 -23.29 -4.47 -8.05
CA ALA A 374 -23.61 -4.83 -9.42
C ALA A 374 -24.17 -3.59 -10.16
N GLY A 375 -23.61 -3.27 -11.30
CA GLY A 375 -24.05 -2.16 -12.16
C GLY A 375 -25.31 -2.53 -12.93
#